data_57762220e3c95447bcb6f091333fbc28
#
_entry.id   57762220e3c95447bcb6f091333fbc28
#
_cell.length_a   1.000
_cell.length_b   1.000
_cell.length_c   1.000
_cell.angle_alpha   90.00
_cell.angle_beta   90.00
_cell.angle_gamma   90.00
#
_symmetry.space_group_name_H-M   'P 1'
#
loop_
_entity.id
_entity.type
_entity.pdbx_description
1 polymer ?
#
loop_
_entity_poly.entity_id
_entity_poly.type
_entity_poly.pdbx_seq_one_letter_code
_entity_poly.pdbx_strand_id
1 'polypeptide(L)'
;MADFLLSSVSKTYKPGLFKKPVQAVNDLSLNVSHGTVYGLVGPNGAGKSTTIRLLLGLIRPDSGSILFSGKLLKESTVQSEIGYLPENPYLYDHLTLAELLNFCGQTSALSISDTHERGQVLMAKLNLLEVQKRPLRTFSKGMLQRAGICFALLHDPSVVILDEPMSGLDPIGRKMVFDLIVELKQQGKTIFFCSHILNDVERLCDQIGLMNNGRLIKQFEREVFLQNIGKTVFLHTSILDESQQLNIQSLGGSIRREGEGHLLAIPDGNYYPVNSYLEESAIKILGCRSEWMSLEDLFIQSVKESGQ
;
A
#
# COMPACT_ATOMS: atom_id res chain seq x y z
N MET A 1 4.95 -14.12 -15.38
CA MET A 1 3.54 -14.56 -15.52
C MET A 1 2.74 -13.79 -14.48
N ALA A 2 1.48 -13.46 -14.70
CA ALA A 2 0.68 -12.74 -13.69
C ALA A 2 -0.02 -13.73 -12.76
N ASP A 3 0.01 -13.48 -11.45
CA ASP A 3 -0.79 -14.25 -10.49
C ASP A 3 -2.23 -13.78 -10.48
N PHE A 4 -2.47 -12.44 -10.58
CA PHE A 4 -3.81 -11.92 -10.79
C PHE A 4 -3.88 -11.06 -12.03
N LEU A 5 -4.92 -11.26 -12.83
CA LEU A 5 -5.30 -10.41 -13.95
C LEU A 5 -6.79 -10.07 -13.84
N LEU A 6 -7.10 -8.81 -13.59
CA LEU A 6 -8.46 -8.29 -13.62
C LEU A 6 -8.68 -7.56 -14.93
N SER A 7 -9.81 -7.83 -15.59
CA SER A 7 -10.19 -7.21 -16.86
C SER A 7 -11.59 -6.62 -16.74
N SER A 8 -11.67 -5.30 -16.76
CA SER A 8 -12.92 -4.49 -16.72
C SER A 8 -13.91 -4.93 -15.62
N VAL A 9 -13.37 -5.19 -14.42
CA VAL A 9 -14.15 -5.69 -13.29
C VAL A 9 -14.97 -4.58 -12.66
N SER A 10 -16.27 -4.83 -12.49
CA SER A 10 -17.17 -3.92 -11.78
C SER A 10 -17.94 -4.63 -10.67
N LYS A 11 -18.22 -3.88 -9.59
CA LYS A 11 -19.02 -4.37 -8.46
C LYS A 11 -19.84 -3.27 -7.85
N THR A 12 -21.17 -3.51 -7.76
CA THR A 12 -22.15 -2.60 -7.18
C THR A 12 -22.87 -3.28 -6.01
N TYR A 13 -22.90 -2.63 -4.87
CA TYR A 13 -23.72 -3.06 -3.75
C TYR A 13 -25.09 -2.38 -3.79
N LYS A 14 -26.14 -3.18 -3.58
CA LYS A 14 -27.53 -2.70 -3.47
C LYS A 14 -27.98 -2.85 -2.01
N PRO A 15 -27.80 -1.83 -1.15
CA PRO A 15 -27.98 -1.96 0.29
C PRO A 15 -29.46 -1.99 0.76
N GLY A 16 -30.42 -2.28 -0.13
CA GLY A 16 -31.85 -2.43 0.16
C GLY A 16 -32.74 -1.43 -0.59
N LEU A 17 -34.07 -1.55 -0.40
CA LEU A 17 -35.10 -0.85 -1.19
C LEU A 17 -35.03 0.69 -1.16
N PHE A 18 -34.44 1.29 -0.09
CA PHE A 18 -34.44 2.74 0.12
C PHE A 18 -33.04 3.40 0.05
N LYS A 19 -32.00 2.63 -0.18
CA LYS A 19 -30.65 3.18 -0.28
C LYS A 19 -30.16 3.14 -1.72
N LYS A 20 -29.47 4.20 -2.14
CA LYS A 20 -28.87 4.26 -3.48
C LYS A 20 -27.82 3.16 -3.64
N PRO A 21 -27.76 2.49 -4.81
CA PRO A 21 -26.68 1.56 -5.14
C PRO A 21 -25.33 2.26 -5.01
N VAL A 22 -24.34 1.54 -4.47
CA VAL A 22 -22.96 2.03 -4.34
C VAL A 22 -22.10 1.21 -5.28
N GLN A 23 -21.57 1.82 -6.31
CA GLN A 23 -20.59 1.20 -7.21
C GLN A 23 -19.23 1.24 -6.53
N ALA A 24 -18.86 0.15 -5.88
CA ALA A 24 -17.65 0.05 -5.09
C ALA A 24 -16.39 -0.21 -5.94
N VAL A 25 -16.56 -0.86 -7.10
CA VAL A 25 -15.52 -1.07 -8.11
C VAL A 25 -16.14 -0.77 -9.49
N ASN A 26 -15.45 0.00 -10.30
CA ASN A 26 -15.94 0.50 -11.57
C ASN A 26 -14.87 0.36 -12.65
N ASP A 27 -15.04 -0.62 -13.56
CA ASP A 27 -14.16 -0.88 -14.69
C ASP A 27 -12.68 -1.04 -14.31
N LEU A 28 -12.45 -1.82 -13.23
CA LEU A 28 -11.10 -2.05 -12.71
C LEU A 28 -10.37 -3.06 -13.58
N SER A 29 -9.25 -2.63 -14.14
CA SER A 29 -8.29 -3.51 -14.81
C SER A 29 -6.94 -3.35 -14.15
N LEU A 30 -6.36 -4.44 -13.64
CA LEU A 30 -5.04 -4.46 -13.02
C LEU A 30 -4.35 -5.81 -13.24
N ASN A 31 -3.03 -5.77 -13.18
CA ASN A 31 -2.17 -6.93 -13.32
C ASN A 31 -1.19 -7.00 -12.15
N VAL A 32 -1.17 -8.13 -11.44
CA VAL A 32 -0.22 -8.42 -10.36
C VAL A 32 0.77 -9.46 -10.86
N SER A 33 2.01 -9.07 -11.02
CA SER A 33 3.08 -9.94 -11.50
C SER A 33 3.49 -10.96 -10.43
N HIS A 34 3.87 -12.15 -10.88
CA HIS A 34 4.37 -13.20 -9.99
C HIS A 34 5.65 -12.77 -9.25
N GLY A 35 5.74 -13.09 -7.96
CA GLY A 35 6.92 -12.78 -7.13
C GLY A 35 7.11 -11.30 -6.82
N THR A 36 6.11 -10.45 -7.06
CA THR A 36 6.19 -9.00 -6.79
C THR A 36 5.33 -8.60 -5.59
N VAL A 37 5.68 -7.45 -5.02
CA VAL A 37 4.84 -6.76 -4.04
C VAL A 37 4.01 -5.71 -4.78
N TYR A 38 2.71 -5.91 -4.84
CA TYR A 38 1.75 -4.98 -5.41
C TYR A 38 1.04 -4.19 -4.31
N GLY A 39 1.13 -2.87 -4.35
CA GLY A 39 0.44 -1.97 -3.42
C GLY A 39 -0.77 -1.32 -4.06
N LEU A 40 -1.98 -1.54 -3.53
CA LEU A 40 -3.18 -0.82 -3.91
C LEU A 40 -3.45 0.31 -2.91
N VAL A 41 -3.36 1.54 -3.38
CA VAL A 41 -3.42 2.74 -2.56
C VAL A 41 -4.65 3.56 -2.89
N GLY A 42 -5.24 4.16 -1.87
CA GLY A 42 -6.37 5.08 -2.05
C GLY A 42 -7.03 5.43 -0.72
N PRO A 43 -7.87 6.46 -0.69
CA PRO A 43 -8.58 6.87 0.50
C PRO A 43 -9.57 5.81 0.98
N ASN A 44 -10.13 6.02 2.17
CA ASN A 44 -11.22 5.18 2.67
C ASN A 44 -12.44 5.29 1.74
N GLY A 45 -13.03 4.14 1.42
CA GLY A 45 -14.13 4.08 0.44
C GLY A 45 -13.69 4.03 -1.03
N ALA A 46 -12.40 4.07 -1.35
CA ALA A 46 -11.91 3.97 -2.74
C ALA A 46 -12.25 2.65 -3.44
N GLY A 47 -12.61 1.59 -2.70
CA GLY A 47 -12.93 0.27 -3.25
C GLY A 47 -11.89 -0.81 -2.94
N LYS A 48 -10.80 -0.51 -2.21
CA LYS A 48 -9.70 -1.44 -1.89
C LYS A 48 -10.16 -2.77 -1.29
N SER A 49 -10.91 -2.72 -0.19
CA SER A 49 -11.39 -3.95 0.48
C SER A 49 -12.41 -4.72 -0.37
N THR A 50 -13.16 -4.04 -1.26
CA THR A 50 -14.00 -4.72 -2.25
C THR A 50 -13.16 -5.44 -3.29
N THR A 51 -12.06 -4.83 -3.75
CA THR A 51 -11.10 -5.45 -4.66
C THR A 51 -10.46 -6.68 -4.03
N ILE A 52 -10.06 -6.61 -2.75
CA ILE A 52 -9.55 -7.78 -2.01
C ILE A 52 -10.60 -8.92 -1.97
N ARG A 53 -11.84 -8.61 -1.64
CA ARG A 53 -12.91 -9.64 -1.61
C ARG A 53 -13.15 -10.29 -2.97
N LEU A 54 -12.98 -9.54 -4.05
CA LEU A 54 -13.03 -10.05 -5.42
C LEU A 54 -11.85 -10.97 -5.72
N LEU A 55 -10.62 -10.58 -5.34
CA LEU A 55 -9.40 -11.39 -5.50
C LEU A 55 -9.45 -12.69 -4.69
N LEU A 56 -10.07 -12.67 -3.52
CA LEU A 56 -10.29 -13.84 -2.68
C LEU A 56 -11.45 -14.74 -3.16
N GLY A 57 -12.19 -14.33 -4.21
CA GLY A 57 -13.38 -15.06 -4.65
C GLY A 57 -14.55 -15.03 -3.64
N LEU A 58 -14.47 -14.20 -2.58
CA LEU A 58 -15.53 -14.09 -1.57
C LEU A 58 -16.80 -13.42 -2.11
N ILE A 59 -16.67 -12.64 -3.17
CA ILE A 59 -17.76 -12.04 -3.91
C ILE A 59 -17.50 -12.15 -5.41
N ARG A 60 -18.59 -12.26 -6.19
CA ARG A 60 -18.51 -12.29 -7.66
C ARG A 60 -18.56 -10.88 -8.23
N PRO A 61 -17.80 -10.57 -9.28
CA PRO A 61 -17.99 -9.34 -10.03
C PRO A 61 -19.36 -9.31 -10.70
N ASP A 62 -19.90 -8.12 -10.94
CA ASP A 62 -21.13 -7.93 -11.71
C ASP A 62 -20.83 -7.92 -13.20
N SER A 63 -19.63 -7.51 -13.61
CA SER A 63 -19.08 -7.59 -14.96
C SER A 63 -17.57 -7.72 -14.94
N GLY A 64 -16.99 -8.11 -16.08
CA GLY A 64 -15.56 -8.36 -16.22
C GLY A 64 -15.15 -9.76 -15.78
N SER A 65 -13.85 -10.01 -15.72
CA SER A 65 -13.30 -11.30 -15.35
C SER A 65 -12.04 -11.16 -14.47
N ILE A 66 -11.80 -12.17 -13.64
CA ILE A 66 -10.61 -12.27 -12.78
C ILE A 66 -9.95 -13.60 -13.07
N LEU A 67 -8.68 -13.56 -13.45
CA LEU A 67 -7.84 -14.74 -13.59
C LEU A 67 -6.89 -14.84 -12.41
N PHE A 68 -6.71 -16.04 -11.89
CA PHE A 68 -5.69 -16.39 -10.92
C PHE A 68 -4.77 -17.45 -11.54
N SER A 69 -3.47 -17.18 -11.59
CA SER A 69 -2.47 -18.07 -12.23
C SER A 69 -2.91 -18.54 -13.64
N GLY A 70 -3.46 -17.61 -14.43
CA GLY A 70 -3.93 -17.85 -15.79
C GLY A 70 -5.26 -18.58 -15.92
N LYS A 71 -5.91 -18.96 -14.82
CA LYS A 71 -7.22 -19.63 -14.80
C LYS A 71 -8.30 -18.70 -14.26
N LEU A 72 -9.53 -18.85 -14.78
CA LEU A 72 -10.66 -18.09 -14.26
C LEU A 72 -10.85 -18.37 -12.77
N LEU A 73 -10.88 -17.32 -11.96
CA LEU A 73 -11.04 -17.41 -10.52
C LEU A 73 -12.39 -18.05 -10.18
N LYS A 74 -12.34 -19.21 -9.52
CA LYS A 74 -13.50 -19.91 -8.97
C LYS A 74 -13.31 -20.08 -7.47
N GLU A 75 -14.41 -20.01 -6.72
CA GLU A 75 -14.42 -20.05 -5.25
C GLU A 75 -13.60 -21.19 -4.61
N SER A 76 -13.46 -22.33 -5.29
CA SER A 76 -12.81 -23.53 -4.73
C SER A 76 -11.29 -23.63 -4.95
N THR A 77 -10.69 -22.78 -5.79
CA THR A 77 -9.28 -22.94 -6.20
C THR A 77 -8.30 -22.03 -5.46
N VAL A 78 -8.82 -21.08 -4.70
CA VAL A 78 -8.01 -19.95 -4.17
C VAL A 78 -7.55 -20.20 -2.73
N GLN A 79 -8.29 -20.99 -1.95
CA GLN A 79 -8.14 -21.05 -0.49
C GLN A 79 -6.84 -21.71 -0.01
N SER A 80 -6.25 -22.62 -0.77
CA SER A 80 -5.00 -23.30 -0.37
C SER A 80 -3.74 -22.54 -0.79
N GLU A 81 -3.84 -21.63 -1.75
CA GLU A 81 -2.68 -20.92 -2.31
C GLU A 81 -2.57 -19.48 -1.80
N ILE A 82 -3.60 -18.96 -1.14
CA ILE A 82 -3.66 -17.56 -0.69
C ILE A 82 -3.72 -17.48 0.84
N GLY A 83 -2.76 -16.75 1.42
CA GLY A 83 -2.83 -16.27 2.79
C GLY A 83 -3.51 -14.92 2.85
N TYR A 84 -4.46 -14.74 3.76
CA TYR A 84 -5.21 -13.48 3.87
C TYR A 84 -5.21 -12.92 5.29
N LEU A 85 -4.81 -11.64 5.40
CA LEU A 85 -4.96 -10.83 6.60
C LEU A 85 -5.98 -9.73 6.34
N PRO A 86 -7.16 -9.73 6.98
CA PRO A 86 -8.09 -8.60 6.94
C PRO A 86 -7.58 -7.42 7.79
N GLU A 87 -8.08 -6.20 7.52
CA GLU A 87 -7.77 -4.99 8.29
C GLU A 87 -8.00 -5.17 9.81
N ASN A 88 -9.08 -5.85 10.18
CA ASN A 88 -9.39 -6.22 11.55
C ASN A 88 -9.53 -7.75 11.61
N PRO A 89 -8.53 -8.49 12.08
CA PRO A 89 -8.62 -9.94 12.16
C PRO A 89 -9.60 -10.34 13.28
N TYR A 90 -10.71 -10.96 12.87
CA TYR A 90 -11.69 -11.54 13.80
C TYR A 90 -11.26 -12.95 14.18
N LEU A 91 -10.29 -13.05 15.09
CA LEU A 91 -9.80 -14.31 15.60
C LEU A 91 -10.69 -14.82 16.73
N TYR A 92 -10.71 -16.14 16.96
CA TYR A 92 -11.41 -16.74 18.09
C TYR A 92 -10.78 -16.30 19.40
N ASP A 93 -11.35 -15.30 20.03
CA ASP A 93 -10.77 -14.55 21.15
C ASP A 93 -10.57 -15.36 22.44
N HIS A 94 -11.31 -16.46 22.59
CA HIS A 94 -11.19 -17.41 23.70
C HIS A 94 -10.02 -18.39 23.53
N LEU A 95 -9.52 -18.59 22.31
CA LEU A 95 -8.35 -19.43 22.06
C LEU A 95 -7.06 -18.72 22.41
N THR A 96 -6.04 -19.49 22.74
CA THR A 96 -4.64 -19.03 22.76
C THR A 96 -4.09 -18.98 21.32
N LEU A 97 -2.99 -18.27 21.13
CA LEU A 97 -2.36 -18.22 19.81
C LEU A 97 -1.90 -19.62 19.34
N ALA A 98 -1.35 -20.42 20.25
CA ALA A 98 -0.95 -21.80 19.94
C ALA A 98 -2.14 -22.67 19.49
N GLU A 99 -3.28 -22.57 20.18
CA GLU A 99 -4.51 -23.29 19.79
C GLU A 99 -5.05 -22.80 18.45
N LEU A 100 -5.04 -21.49 18.21
CA LEU A 100 -5.46 -20.93 16.94
C LEU A 100 -4.60 -21.44 15.77
N LEU A 101 -3.26 -21.48 15.92
CA LEU A 101 -2.37 -22.00 14.90
C LEU A 101 -2.53 -23.50 14.69
N ASN A 102 -2.76 -24.28 15.76
CA ASN A 102 -3.09 -25.69 15.62
C ASN A 102 -4.39 -25.92 14.85
N PHE A 103 -5.42 -25.13 15.12
CA PHE A 103 -6.67 -25.14 14.35
C PHE A 103 -6.44 -24.82 12.88
N CYS A 104 -5.65 -23.77 12.59
CA CYS A 104 -5.27 -23.39 11.23
C CYS A 104 -4.52 -24.54 10.51
N GLY A 105 -3.53 -25.15 11.17
CA GLY A 105 -2.79 -26.27 10.62
C GLY A 105 -3.68 -27.46 10.25
N GLN A 106 -4.62 -27.81 11.12
CA GLN A 106 -5.59 -28.89 10.86
C GLN A 106 -6.50 -28.57 9.66
N THR A 107 -7.02 -27.35 9.56
CA THR A 107 -7.88 -26.94 8.44
C THR A 107 -7.12 -26.82 7.12
N SER A 108 -5.81 -26.59 7.18
CA SER A 108 -4.92 -26.54 6.01
C SER A 108 -4.25 -27.88 5.68
N ALA A 109 -4.67 -28.98 6.33
CA ALA A 109 -4.12 -30.32 6.15
C ALA A 109 -2.59 -30.40 6.40
N LEU A 110 -2.04 -29.57 7.29
CA LEU A 110 -0.65 -29.65 7.71
C LEU A 110 -0.45 -30.75 8.75
N SER A 111 0.74 -31.36 8.76
CA SER A 111 1.13 -32.25 9.85
C SER A 111 1.24 -31.47 11.19
N ILE A 112 1.11 -32.18 12.32
CA ILE A 112 1.29 -31.57 13.65
C ILE A 112 2.73 -31.00 13.77
N SER A 113 3.71 -31.70 13.25
CA SER A 113 5.12 -31.27 13.25
C SER A 113 5.32 -29.98 12.47
N ASP A 114 4.82 -29.93 11.22
CA ASP A 114 4.94 -28.76 10.34
C ASP A 114 4.20 -27.55 10.94
N THR A 115 3.00 -27.78 11.51
CA THR A 115 2.21 -26.75 12.18
C THR A 115 2.99 -26.14 13.33
N HIS A 116 3.59 -27.00 14.16
CA HIS A 116 4.38 -26.54 15.31
C HIS A 116 5.63 -25.78 14.88
N GLU A 117 6.43 -26.36 13.97
CA GLU A 117 7.69 -25.76 13.50
C GLU A 117 7.44 -24.40 12.84
N ARG A 118 6.53 -24.32 11.87
CA ARG A 118 6.18 -23.07 11.18
C ARG A 118 5.57 -22.06 12.16
N GLY A 119 4.69 -22.51 13.06
CA GLY A 119 4.11 -21.66 14.08
C GLY A 119 5.16 -21.03 15.00
N GLN A 120 6.15 -21.81 15.46
CA GLN A 120 7.24 -21.28 16.29
C GLN A 120 8.09 -20.25 15.54
N VAL A 121 8.43 -20.51 14.26
CA VAL A 121 9.18 -19.56 13.43
C VAL A 121 8.42 -18.25 13.24
N LEU A 122 7.14 -18.30 12.89
CA LEU A 122 6.30 -17.12 12.70
C LEU A 122 6.12 -16.33 13.99
N MET A 123 5.84 -17.01 15.11
CA MET A 123 5.70 -16.36 16.42
C MET A 123 7.01 -15.71 16.88
N ALA A 124 8.18 -16.31 16.57
CA ALA A 124 9.48 -15.72 16.87
C ALA A 124 9.69 -14.43 16.08
N LYS A 125 9.48 -14.46 14.75
CA LYS A 125 9.64 -13.29 13.87
C LYS A 125 8.73 -12.13 14.26
N LEU A 126 7.55 -12.43 14.78
CA LEU A 126 6.54 -11.44 15.16
C LEU A 126 6.51 -11.13 16.66
N ASN A 127 7.51 -11.61 17.42
CA ASN A 127 7.65 -11.38 18.86
C ASN A 127 6.38 -11.75 19.66
N LEU A 128 5.88 -12.99 19.43
CA LEU A 128 4.68 -13.53 20.09
C LEU A 128 4.93 -14.82 20.87
N LEU A 129 6.15 -15.36 20.88
CA LEU A 129 6.48 -16.62 21.54
C LEU A 129 6.14 -16.64 23.03
N GLU A 130 6.48 -15.58 23.76
CA GLU A 130 6.25 -15.52 25.21
C GLU A 130 4.77 -15.46 25.60
N VAL A 131 3.94 -15.01 24.66
CA VAL A 131 2.50 -14.82 24.89
C VAL A 131 1.64 -15.90 24.23
N GLN A 132 2.23 -16.89 23.57
CA GLN A 132 1.53 -17.91 22.77
C GLN A 132 0.46 -18.70 23.53
N LYS A 133 0.60 -18.82 24.85
CA LYS A 133 -0.35 -19.52 25.75
C LYS A 133 -1.41 -18.61 26.38
N ARG A 134 -1.38 -17.32 26.08
CA ARG A 134 -2.38 -16.37 26.58
C ARG A 134 -3.59 -16.33 25.66
N PRO A 135 -4.82 -16.22 26.18
CA PRO A 135 -6.02 -16.05 25.36
C PRO A 135 -5.95 -14.76 24.51
N LEU A 136 -6.38 -14.87 23.25
CA LEU A 136 -6.31 -13.75 22.28
C LEU A 136 -7.09 -12.51 22.72
N ARG A 137 -8.17 -12.65 23.49
CA ARG A 137 -8.90 -11.52 24.09
C ARG A 137 -8.04 -10.63 25.00
N THR A 138 -6.85 -11.11 25.44
CA THR A 138 -5.91 -10.32 26.25
C THR A 138 -4.85 -9.62 25.43
N PHE A 139 -4.87 -9.79 24.10
CA PHE A 139 -3.89 -9.19 23.20
C PHE A 139 -4.25 -7.74 22.92
N SER A 140 -3.24 -6.89 22.78
CA SER A 140 -3.42 -5.55 22.21
C SER A 140 -3.80 -5.63 20.74
N LYS A 141 -4.32 -4.54 20.16
CA LYS A 141 -4.64 -4.47 18.72
C LYS A 141 -3.43 -4.86 17.86
N GLY A 142 -2.25 -4.36 18.18
CA GLY A 142 -1.02 -4.71 17.45
C GLY A 142 -0.58 -6.16 17.62
N MET A 143 -0.84 -6.78 18.79
CA MET A 143 -0.61 -8.21 18.98
C MET A 143 -1.60 -9.06 18.16
N LEU A 144 -2.89 -8.67 18.12
CA LEU A 144 -3.89 -9.35 17.30
C LEU A 144 -3.56 -9.26 15.82
N GLN A 145 -3.09 -8.11 15.35
CA GLN A 145 -2.64 -7.92 13.97
C GLN A 145 -1.51 -8.88 13.63
N ARG A 146 -0.47 -8.96 14.48
CA ARG A 146 0.66 -9.89 14.29
C ARG A 146 0.24 -11.35 14.41
N ALA A 147 -0.70 -11.70 15.28
CA ALA A 147 -1.29 -13.03 15.38
C ALA A 147 -2.06 -13.41 14.10
N GLY A 148 -2.81 -12.44 13.52
CA GLY A 148 -3.47 -12.61 12.23
C GLY A 148 -2.50 -12.89 11.10
N ILE A 149 -1.33 -12.25 11.10
CA ILE A 149 -0.25 -12.54 10.12
C ILE A 149 0.27 -13.97 10.31
N CYS A 150 0.51 -14.43 11.55
CA CYS A 150 0.89 -15.83 11.79
C CYS A 150 -0.14 -16.81 11.21
N PHE A 151 -1.43 -16.53 11.44
CA PHE A 151 -2.53 -17.34 10.92
C PHE A 151 -2.55 -17.37 9.39
N ALA A 152 -2.40 -16.19 8.75
CA ALA A 152 -2.42 -16.07 7.29
C ALA A 152 -1.25 -16.78 6.59
N LEU A 153 -0.11 -16.93 7.26
CA LEU A 153 1.12 -17.47 6.68
C LEU A 153 1.43 -18.91 7.06
N LEU A 154 0.71 -19.51 8.02
CA LEU A 154 1.03 -20.82 8.58
C LEU A 154 1.11 -21.94 7.52
N HIS A 155 0.19 -21.93 6.55
CA HIS A 155 0.12 -22.92 5.48
C HIS A 155 1.10 -22.67 4.33
N ASP A 156 1.98 -21.66 4.46
CA ASP A 156 3.02 -21.29 3.49
C ASP A 156 2.49 -20.96 2.09
N PRO A 157 1.53 -20.03 1.98
CA PRO A 157 0.89 -19.69 0.72
C PRO A 157 1.87 -19.11 -0.30
N SER A 158 1.61 -19.34 -1.60
CA SER A 158 2.37 -18.73 -2.71
C SER A 158 2.01 -17.24 -2.91
N VAL A 159 0.78 -16.87 -2.57
CA VAL A 159 0.26 -15.51 -2.65
C VAL A 159 -0.23 -15.04 -1.29
N VAL A 160 0.10 -13.82 -0.90
CA VAL A 160 -0.32 -13.22 0.38
C VAL A 160 -1.08 -11.93 0.11
N ILE A 161 -2.31 -11.85 0.62
CA ILE A 161 -3.14 -10.64 0.54
C ILE A 161 -3.25 -10.04 1.94
N LEU A 162 -2.84 -8.77 2.06
CA LEU A 162 -2.78 -8.05 3.33
C LEU A 162 -3.61 -6.76 3.24
N ASP A 163 -4.67 -6.65 4.05
CA ASP A 163 -5.48 -5.43 4.15
C ASP A 163 -5.00 -4.61 5.35
N GLU A 164 -4.37 -3.46 5.10
CA GLU A 164 -3.81 -2.56 6.11
C GLU A 164 -2.89 -3.25 7.14
N PRO A 165 -1.85 -4.01 6.72
CA PRO A 165 -1.09 -4.89 7.61
C PRO A 165 -0.35 -4.16 8.74
N MET A 166 -0.07 -2.88 8.58
CA MET A 166 0.67 -2.07 9.55
C MET A 166 -0.24 -1.20 10.43
N SER A 167 -1.58 -1.31 10.25
CA SER A 167 -2.54 -0.53 11.04
C SER A 167 -2.50 -0.93 12.52
N GLY A 168 -2.45 0.09 13.39
CA GLY A 168 -2.47 -0.12 14.85
C GLY A 168 -1.20 -0.72 15.45
N LEU A 169 -0.12 -0.81 14.67
CA LEU A 169 1.19 -1.23 15.15
C LEU A 169 2.01 -0.03 15.64
N ASP A 170 2.77 -0.25 16.70
CA ASP A 170 3.85 0.62 17.12
C ASP A 170 5.03 0.59 16.13
N PRO A 171 6.00 1.51 16.21
CA PRO A 171 7.14 1.55 15.27
C PRO A 171 7.92 0.23 15.19
N ILE A 172 8.06 -0.49 16.30
CA ILE A 172 8.77 -1.78 16.36
C ILE A 172 7.96 -2.85 15.62
N GLY A 173 6.66 -2.94 15.90
CA GLY A 173 5.75 -3.87 15.22
C GLY A 173 5.65 -3.61 13.73
N ARG A 174 5.63 -2.32 13.31
CA ARG A 174 5.66 -1.95 11.87
C ARG A 174 6.93 -2.43 11.20
N LYS A 175 8.10 -2.25 11.86
CA LYS A 175 9.37 -2.74 11.33
C LYS A 175 9.36 -4.25 11.18
N MET A 176 8.86 -5.01 12.16
CA MET A 176 8.76 -6.47 12.07
C MET A 176 7.93 -6.93 10.87
N VAL A 177 6.77 -6.31 10.64
CA VAL A 177 5.91 -6.63 9.50
C VAL A 177 6.56 -6.22 8.18
N PHE A 178 7.23 -5.09 8.15
CA PHE A 178 8.00 -4.65 6.99
C PHE A 178 9.09 -5.67 6.61
N ASP A 179 9.92 -6.06 7.59
CA ASP A 179 11.01 -7.02 7.39
C ASP A 179 10.46 -8.39 6.93
N LEU A 180 9.32 -8.81 7.47
CA LEU A 180 8.64 -10.04 7.06
C LEU A 180 8.14 -9.97 5.62
N ILE A 181 7.55 -8.86 5.17
CA ILE A 181 7.10 -8.67 3.78
C ILE A 181 8.30 -8.74 2.83
N VAL A 182 9.42 -8.10 3.18
CA VAL A 182 10.66 -8.16 2.40
C VAL A 182 11.17 -9.60 2.30
N GLU A 183 11.15 -10.35 3.40
CA GLU A 183 11.57 -11.75 3.41
C GLU A 183 10.67 -12.63 2.53
N LEU A 184 9.36 -12.49 2.63
CA LEU A 184 8.39 -13.22 1.80
C LEU A 184 8.61 -12.96 0.31
N LYS A 185 8.90 -11.70 -0.06
CA LYS A 185 9.28 -11.34 -1.42
C LYS A 185 10.56 -12.04 -1.86
N GLN A 186 11.60 -12.06 -1.02
CA GLN A 186 12.87 -12.75 -1.32
C GLN A 186 12.67 -14.27 -1.52
N GLN A 187 11.67 -14.85 -0.87
CA GLN A 187 11.25 -16.25 -1.08
C GLN A 187 10.46 -16.46 -2.38
N GLY A 188 10.25 -15.41 -3.19
CA GLY A 188 9.51 -15.48 -4.45
C GLY A 188 8.00 -15.46 -4.32
N LYS A 189 7.45 -15.15 -3.13
CA LYS A 189 6.02 -15.03 -2.93
C LYS A 189 5.47 -13.75 -3.54
N THR A 190 4.25 -13.82 -4.07
CA THR A 190 3.51 -12.66 -4.54
C THR A 190 2.73 -12.05 -3.37
N ILE A 191 2.85 -10.74 -3.21
CA ILE A 191 2.20 -10.03 -2.12
C ILE A 191 1.32 -8.92 -2.69
N PHE A 192 0.04 -8.96 -2.38
CA PHE A 192 -0.90 -7.90 -2.66
C PHE A 192 -1.28 -7.21 -1.36
N PHE A 193 -0.95 -5.94 -1.23
CA PHE A 193 -1.32 -5.26 0.00
C PHE A 193 -2.02 -3.93 -0.25
N CYS A 194 -3.04 -3.65 0.57
CA CYS A 194 -3.72 -2.37 0.56
C CYS A 194 -3.22 -1.51 1.71
N SER A 195 -3.01 -0.24 1.45
CA SER A 195 -2.72 0.75 2.48
C SER A 195 -3.24 2.13 2.10
N HIS A 196 -3.53 2.94 3.10
CA HIS A 196 -3.74 4.38 2.95
C HIS A 196 -2.46 5.17 3.30
N ILE A 197 -1.41 4.48 3.77
CA ILE A 197 -0.11 5.08 4.12
C ILE A 197 0.84 4.94 2.94
N LEU A 198 0.97 6.00 2.16
CA LEU A 198 1.73 6.04 0.92
C LEU A 198 3.22 5.72 1.11
N ASN A 199 3.81 6.16 2.22
CA ASN A 199 5.22 5.92 2.53
C ASN A 199 5.54 4.41 2.69
N ASP A 200 4.65 3.62 3.29
CA ASP A 200 4.86 2.18 3.41
C ASP A 200 4.84 1.49 2.04
N VAL A 201 3.93 1.94 1.17
CA VAL A 201 3.78 1.44 -0.21
C VAL A 201 5.00 1.80 -1.05
N GLU A 202 5.46 3.03 -1.00
CA GLU A 202 6.63 3.51 -1.74
C GLU A 202 7.89 2.71 -1.40
N ARG A 203 8.02 2.28 -0.15
CA ARG A 203 9.19 1.53 0.33
C ARG A 203 9.15 0.04 0.04
N LEU A 204 7.96 -0.57 0.00
CA LEU A 204 7.77 -2.02 -0.09
C LEU A 204 7.44 -2.51 -1.49
N CYS A 205 6.65 -1.73 -2.25
CA CYS A 205 6.04 -2.23 -3.47
C CYS A 205 6.96 -2.14 -4.68
N ASP A 206 6.83 -3.11 -5.58
CA ASP A 206 7.42 -3.08 -6.91
C ASP A 206 6.45 -2.43 -7.90
N GLN A 207 5.16 -2.70 -7.71
CA GLN A 207 4.07 -2.19 -8.52
C GLN A 207 3.08 -1.44 -7.63
N ILE A 208 2.60 -0.31 -8.08
CA ILE A 208 1.69 0.55 -7.32
C ILE A 208 0.47 0.89 -8.17
N GLY A 209 -0.71 0.64 -7.62
CA GLY A 209 -1.99 1.05 -8.19
C GLY A 209 -2.64 2.14 -7.33
N LEU A 210 -2.97 3.28 -7.93
CA LEU A 210 -3.68 4.37 -7.29
C LEU A 210 -5.18 4.22 -7.57
N MET A 211 -5.98 4.09 -6.53
CA MET A 211 -7.42 3.87 -6.63
C MET A 211 -8.23 4.99 -5.99
N ASN A 212 -9.23 5.50 -6.69
CA ASN A 212 -10.19 6.46 -6.16
C ASN A 212 -11.59 6.20 -6.72
N ASN A 213 -12.62 6.36 -5.89
CA ASN A 213 -14.03 6.19 -6.28
C ASN A 213 -14.32 4.91 -7.11
N GLY A 214 -13.72 3.79 -6.72
CA GLY A 214 -13.91 2.49 -7.37
C GLY A 214 -13.09 2.29 -8.66
N ARG A 215 -12.28 3.26 -9.09
CA ARG A 215 -11.49 3.21 -10.33
C ARG A 215 -10.01 3.18 -10.04
N LEU A 216 -9.27 2.45 -10.85
CA LEU A 216 -7.81 2.57 -10.90
C LEU A 216 -7.47 3.83 -11.71
N ILE A 217 -6.91 4.84 -11.06
CA ILE A 217 -6.51 6.10 -11.71
C ILE A 217 -5.20 5.90 -12.47
N LYS A 218 -4.24 5.22 -11.84
CA LYS A 218 -2.90 5.02 -12.38
C LYS A 218 -2.30 3.73 -11.83
N GLN A 219 -1.52 3.05 -12.68
CA GLN A 219 -0.68 1.93 -12.27
C GLN A 219 0.71 2.12 -12.85
N PHE A 220 1.74 1.84 -12.06
CA PHE A 220 3.12 1.99 -12.50
C PHE A 220 4.07 1.10 -11.69
N GLU A 221 5.22 0.82 -12.27
CA GLU A 221 6.36 0.21 -11.58
C GLU A 221 7.04 1.27 -10.70
N ARG A 222 7.38 0.89 -9.47
CA ARG A 222 8.07 1.79 -8.53
C ARG A 222 9.36 2.36 -9.11
N GLU A 223 10.16 1.55 -9.79
CA GLU A 223 11.42 1.98 -10.39
C GLU A 223 11.20 3.05 -11.47
N VAL A 224 10.19 2.87 -12.31
CA VAL A 224 9.80 3.86 -13.32
C VAL A 224 9.34 5.16 -12.66
N PHE A 225 8.57 5.05 -11.58
CA PHE A 225 8.18 6.20 -10.77
C PHE A 225 9.43 6.94 -10.25
N LEU A 226 10.35 6.25 -9.57
CA LEU A 226 11.57 6.83 -9.02
C LEU A 226 12.49 7.46 -10.07
N GLN A 227 12.52 6.93 -11.29
CA GLN A 227 13.29 7.51 -12.39
C GLN A 227 12.65 8.76 -13.00
N ASN A 228 11.32 8.83 -12.98
CA ASN A 228 10.55 9.92 -13.57
C ASN A 228 10.09 10.98 -12.55
N ILE A 229 10.41 10.78 -11.29
CA ILE A 229 10.13 11.78 -10.26
C ILE A 229 10.96 13.04 -10.54
N GLY A 230 10.26 14.13 -10.79
CA GLY A 230 10.86 15.43 -10.80
C GLY A 230 11.43 15.76 -9.41
N LYS A 231 12.73 15.94 -9.34
CA LYS A 231 13.36 16.49 -8.15
C LYS A 231 13.02 17.97 -8.08
N THR A 232 12.44 18.40 -6.97
CA THR A 232 12.20 19.82 -6.71
C THR A 232 13.21 20.31 -5.69
N VAL A 233 13.91 21.36 -6.04
CA VAL A 233 14.82 22.05 -5.12
C VAL A 233 14.03 23.18 -4.45
N PHE A 234 14.01 23.16 -3.15
CA PHE A 234 13.43 24.22 -2.33
C PHE A 234 14.54 25.12 -1.81
N LEU A 235 14.44 26.42 -2.12
CA LEU A 235 15.37 27.42 -1.63
C LEU A 235 14.63 28.40 -0.73
N HIS A 236 15.07 28.53 0.52
CA HIS A 236 14.68 29.65 1.36
C HIS A 236 15.55 30.86 1.03
N THR A 237 14.90 31.97 0.69
CA THR A 237 15.60 33.22 0.35
C THR A 237 15.19 34.36 1.26
N SER A 238 15.98 35.46 1.25
CA SER A 238 15.54 36.73 1.77
C SER A 238 14.24 37.21 1.10
N ILE A 239 13.67 38.31 1.59
CA ILE A 239 12.49 38.92 0.96
C ILE A 239 12.82 39.30 -0.49
N LEU A 240 11.93 38.90 -1.41
CA LEU A 240 12.00 39.21 -2.85
C LEU A 240 11.03 40.34 -3.16
N ASP A 241 11.46 41.29 -3.98
CA ASP A 241 10.57 42.28 -4.58
C ASP A 241 9.69 41.66 -5.71
N GLU A 242 8.71 42.42 -6.18
CA GLU A 242 7.76 41.94 -7.20
C GLU A 242 8.45 41.58 -8.53
N SER A 243 9.50 42.33 -8.92
CA SER A 243 10.22 42.11 -10.16
C SER A 243 11.04 40.81 -10.09
N GLN A 244 11.68 40.56 -8.96
CA GLN A 244 12.41 39.33 -8.68
C GLN A 244 11.48 38.11 -8.67
N GLN A 245 10.29 38.24 -8.07
CA GLN A 245 9.29 37.17 -8.06
C GLN A 245 8.83 36.84 -9.48
N LEU A 246 8.52 37.81 -10.31
CA LEU A 246 8.11 37.61 -11.70
C LEU A 246 9.21 36.92 -12.54
N ASN A 247 10.47 37.34 -12.36
CA ASN A 247 11.59 36.73 -13.08
C ASN A 247 11.77 35.26 -12.68
N ILE A 248 11.72 34.92 -11.40
CA ILE A 248 11.83 33.53 -10.92
C ILE A 248 10.66 32.67 -11.45
N GLN A 249 9.44 33.23 -11.49
CA GLN A 249 8.28 32.54 -12.06
C GLN A 249 8.45 32.31 -13.58
N SER A 250 8.99 33.29 -14.31
CA SER A 250 9.25 33.15 -15.74
C SER A 250 10.30 32.07 -16.05
N LEU A 251 11.23 31.84 -15.13
CA LEU A 251 12.23 30.78 -15.19
C LEU A 251 11.69 29.40 -14.70
N GLY A 252 10.38 29.33 -14.39
CA GLY A 252 9.70 28.09 -14.01
C GLY A 252 9.79 27.74 -12.52
N GLY A 253 10.22 28.67 -11.66
CA GLY A 253 10.13 28.56 -10.21
C GLY A 253 8.75 28.94 -9.68
N SER A 254 8.25 28.29 -8.66
CA SER A 254 7.09 28.73 -7.90
C SER A 254 7.52 29.36 -6.57
N ILE A 255 6.76 30.35 -6.08
CA ILE A 255 7.15 31.16 -4.93
C ILE A 255 6.00 31.22 -3.94
N ARG A 256 6.32 31.05 -2.66
CA ARG A 256 5.39 31.35 -1.56
C ARG A 256 6.12 32.14 -0.46
N ARG A 257 5.39 32.99 0.22
CA ARG A 257 5.93 33.67 1.39
C ARG A 257 6.00 32.71 2.56
N GLU A 258 7.16 32.67 3.25
CA GLU A 258 7.37 31.79 4.41
C GLU A 258 8.23 32.53 5.46
N GLY A 259 7.63 32.81 6.60
CA GLY A 259 8.28 33.59 7.67
C GLY A 259 8.72 35.00 7.21
N GLU A 260 9.99 35.31 7.46
CA GLU A 260 10.62 36.61 7.09
C GLU A 260 11.22 36.60 5.66
N GLY A 261 10.89 35.60 4.83
CA GLY A 261 11.44 35.45 3.48
C GLY A 261 10.48 34.78 2.51
N HIS A 262 11.05 34.17 1.46
CA HIS A 262 10.31 33.42 0.49
C HIS A 262 10.87 31.99 0.36
N LEU A 263 9.97 31.04 0.15
CA LEU A 263 10.31 29.69 -0.26
C LEU A 263 10.08 29.56 -1.76
N LEU A 264 11.13 29.23 -2.48
CA LEU A 264 11.10 28.90 -3.90
C LEU A 264 10.99 27.38 -4.04
N ALA A 265 10.11 26.90 -4.90
CA ALA A 265 10.11 25.49 -5.34
C ALA A 265 10.47 25.46 -6.82
N ILE A 266 11.61 24.86 -7.13
CA ILE A 266 12.24 24.90 -8.46
C ILE A 266 12.36 23.46 -8.96
N PRO A 267 11.68 23.08 -10.07
CA PRO A 267 11.93 21.80 -10.74
C PRO A 267 13.42 21.66 -11.11
N ASP A 268 13.97 20.46 -11.00
CA ASP A 268 15.41 20.19 -11.21
C ASP A 268 15.92 20.71 -12.56
N GLY A 269 15.13 20.54 -13.62
CA GLY A 269 15.47 21.07 -14.95
C GLY A 269 15.60 22.59 -15.02
N ASN A 270 14.99 23.32 -14.08
CA ASN A 270 15.00 24.79 -14.03
C ASN A 270 15.94 25.31 -12.93
N TYR A 271 16.64 24.43 -12.23
CA TYR A 271 17.50 24.81 -11.11
C TYR A 271 18.63 25.76 -11.54
N TYR A 272 19.37 25.42 -12.58
CA TYR A 272 20.50 26.23 -13.01
C TYR A 272 20.11 27.64 -13.47
N PRO A 273 19.09 27.85 -14.33
CA PRO A 273 18.64 29.19 -14.70
C PRO A 273 18.21 30.04 -13.51
N VAL A 274 17.45 29.45 -12.57
CA VAL A 274 17.00 30.17 -11.38
C VAL A 274 18.16 30.50 -10.45
N ASN A 275 19.06 29.54 -10.20
CA ASN A 275 20.23 29.74 -9.33
C ASN A 275 21.15 30.84 -9.89
N SER A 276 21.44 30.85 -11.18
CA SER A 276 22.22 31.92 -11.83
C SER A 276 21.59 33.29 -11.63
N TYR A 277 20.26 33.37 -11.82
CA TYR A 277 19.53 34.61 -11.57
C TYR A 277 19.62 35.08 -10.10
N LEU A 278 19.52 34.16 -9.13
CA LEU A 278 19.64 34.47 -7.71
C LEU A 278 21.04 35.02 -7.36
N GLU A 279 22.09 34.45 -7.95
CA GLU A 279 23.48 34.89 -7.78
C GLU A 279 23.69 36.27 -8.40
N GLU A 280 23.28 36.51 -9.66
CA GLU A 280 23.38 37.78 -10.35
C GLU A 280 22.62 38.92 -9.63
N SER A 281 21.47 38.60 -9.05
CA SER A 281 20.63 39.55 -8.32
C SER A 281 21.05 39.71 -6.85
N ALA A 282 22.14 39.07 -6.41
CA ALA A 282 22.64 39.05 -5.04
C ALA A 282 21.57 38.68 -3.99
N ILE A 283 20.64 37.80 -4.36
CA ILE A 283 19.57 37.31 -3.47
C ILE A 283 20.17 36.29 -2.49
N LYS A 284 20.03 36.55 -1.20
CA LYS A 284 20.59 35.67 -0.18
C LYS A 284 19.78 34.39 -0.03
N ILE A 285 20.43 33.24 -0.23
CA ILE A 285 19.88 31.92 0.06
C ILE A 285 20.14 31.64 1.55
N LEU A 286 19.07 31.41 2.31
CA LEU A 286 19.06 31.14 3.74
C LEU A 286 19.08 29.65 4.06
N GLY A 287 18.61 28.83 3.12
CA GLY A 287 18.57 27.37 3.24
C GLY A 287 18.24 26.71 1.90
N CYS A 288 18.68 25.48 1.75
CA CYS A 288 18.41 24.66 0.56
C CYS A 288 18.04 23.24 1.01
N ARG A 289 16.98 22.70 0.42
CA ARG A 289 16.62 21.28 0.52
C ARG A 289 16.16 20.79 -0.84
N SER A 290 16.38 19.54 -1.12
CA SER A 290 15.82 18.92 -2.32
C SER A 290 14.87 17.81 -1.91
N GLU A 291 13.70 17.82 -2.49
CA GLU A 291 12.70 16.79 -2.27
C GLU A 291 12.33 16.15 -3.62
N TRP A 292 12.18 14.84 -3.58
CA TRP A 292 11.57 14.13 -4.69
C TRP A 292 10.06 14.24 -4.55
N MET A 293 9.35 14.32 -5.66
CA MET A 293 7.89 14.24 -5.63
C MET A 293 7.49 12.97 -4.86
N SER A 294 6.72 13.10 -3.80
CA SER A 294 6.24 11.96 -3.05
C SER A 294 5.11 11.23 -3.80
N LEU A 295 4.86 9.98 -3.44
CA LEU A 295 3.70 9.25 -3.94
C LEU A 295 2.39 9.98 -3.57
N GLU A 296 2.38 10.74 -2.46
CA GLU A 296 1.25 11.55 -2.02
C GLU A 296 0.98 12.72 -2.98
N ASP A 297 2.02 13.43 -3.41
CA ASP A 297 1.91 14.52 -4.39
C ASP A 297 1.39 13.99 -5.73
N LEU A 298 1.93 12.85 -6.18
CA LEU A 298 1.45 12.19 -7.40
C LEU A 298 -0.02 11.78 -7.28
N PHE A 299 -0.44 11.25 -6.12
CA PHE A 299 -1.83 10.88 -5.90
C PHE A 299 -2.75 12.10 -5.98
N ILE A 300 -2.40 13.18 -5.26
CA ILE A 300 -3.17 14.44 -5.28
C ILE A 300 -3.28 15.01 -6.71
N GLN A 301 -2.16 15.01 -7.45
CA GLN A 301 -2.15 15.46 -8.83
C GLN A 301 -3.04 14.59 -9.73
N SER A 302 -2.90 13.27 -9.64
CA SER A 302 -3.67 12.31 -10.45
C SER A 302 -5.19 12.40 -10.18
N VAL A 303 -5.59 12.66 -8.94
CA VAL A 303 -7.01 12.89 -8.59
C VAL A 303 -7.53 14.18 -9.21
N LYS A 304 -6.76 15.27 -9.19
CA LYS A 304 -7.13 16.55 -9.83
C LYS A 304 -7.26 16.43 -11.35
N GLU A 305 -6.33 15.73 -12.00
CA GLU A 305 -6.33 15.50 -13.45
C GLU A 305 -7.50 14.61 -13.89
N SER A 306 -7.91 13.65 -13.05
CA SER A 306 -9.07 12.78 -13.34
C SER A 306 -10.42 13.49 -13.21
N GLY A 307 -10.47 14.75 -12.79
CA GLY A 307 -11.69 15.54 -12.69
C GLY A 307 -12.67 15.09 -11.61
N GLN A 308 -12.17 14.39 -10.59
CA GLN A 308 -12.96 13.84 -9.50
C GLN A 308 -12.66 14.50 -8.16
#